data_7de61108dd2c4bddda61111a7a37333c
#
_entry.id   7de61108dd2c4bddda61111a7a37333c
#
_cell.length_a   1.000
_cell.length_b   1.000
_cell.length_c   1.000
_cell.angle_alpha   90.00
_cell.angle_beta   90.00
_cell.angle_gamma   90.00
#
_symmetry.space_group_name_H-M   'P 1'
#
loop_
_entity.id
_entity.type
_entity.pdbx_description
1 polymer ?
#
loop_
_entity_poly.entity_id
_entity_poly.type
_entity_poly.pdbx_seq_one_letter_code
_entity_poly.pdbx_strand_id
1 'polypeptide(L)'
;GLTSGHVQYVKSLTIDCDNDTILAKVEQVGAACHTGNRTCFFKPLMKKEYDDTNPLHVFQNVYDVITDRKEHPKEGSYTNYLFDKGIDKILKKVGEECTEIVIAAKNPDKEEIKYEISDFLYHMMVLMVEKGVSWEEITRELAKR
;
A
#
# COMPACT_ATOMS: atom_id res chain seq x y z
N GLY A 1 20.52 8.67 27.87
CA GLY A 1 19.68 9.06 28.96
C GLY A 1 19.99 10.45 29.50
N LEU A 2 19.86 10.64 30.77
CA LEU A 2 20.04 11.95 31.43
C LEU A 2 21.44 12.55 31.22
N THR A 3 22.46 11.70 31.14
CA THR A 3 23.86 12.13 30.96
C THR A 3 24.16 12.59 29.53
N SER A 4 23.55 11.94 28.52
CA SER A 4 23.77 12.26 27.09
C SER A 4 22.81 13.32 26.55
N GLY A 5 21.77 13.67 27.29
CA GLY A 5 20.67 14.51 26.81
C GLY A 5 19.72 13.80 25.81
N HIS A 6 20.05 12.58 25.40
CA HIS A 6 19.25 11.77 24.49
C HIS A 6 18.34 10.87 25.31
N VAL A 7 17.14 11.35 25.60
CA VAL A 7 16.15 10.65 26.41
C VAL A 7 15.16 9.86 25.58
N GLN A 8 14.54 8.85 26.19
CA GLN A 8 13.47 8.07 25.61
C GLN A 8 12.25 8.18 26.53
N TYR A 9 11.15 8.73 25.99
CA TYR A 9 9.90 8.85 26.73
C TYR A 9 9.05 7.61 26.49
N VAL A 10 8.74 6.88 27.56
CA VAL A 10 7.92 5.67 27.46
C VAL A 10 6.49 6.04 27.09
N LYS A 11 5.99 5.45 26.02
CA LYS A 11 4.60 5.60 25.53
C LYS A 11 3.72 4.42 25.96
N SER A 12 4.28 3.21 25.96
CA SER A 12 3.61 2.03 26.51
C SER A 12 4.60 0.98 26.97
N LEU A 13 4.18 0.19 27.93
CA LEU A 13 4.82 -1.04 28.36
C LEU A 13 3.81 -2.17 28.19
N THR A 14 4.25 -3.26 27.60
CA THR A 14 3.44 -4.47 27.43
C THR A 14 4.27 -5.67 27.87
N ILE A 15 3.69 -6.55 28.65
CA ILE A 15 4.27 -7.84 28.99
C ILE A 15 3.80 -8.89 27.98
N ASP A 16 4.63 -9.86 27.66
CA ASP A 16 4.28 -10.97 26.78
C ASP A 16 3.39 -12.04 27.46
N CYS A 17 3.05 -13.11 26.75
CA CYS A 17 2.03 -14.07 27.18
C CYS A 17 2.50 -14.98 28.34
N ASP A 18 3.80 -15.19 28.52
CA ASP A 18 4.40 -16.00 29.61
C ASP A 18 5.05 -15.15 30.72
N ASN A 19 4.93 -13.81 30.60
CA ASN A 19 5.34 -12.82 31.59
C ASN A 19 6.85 -12.74 31.83
N ASP A 20 7.68 -13.13 30.88
CA ASP A 20 9.13 -13.09 31.02
C ASP A 20 9.81 -11.96 30.20
N THR A 21 9.07 -11.31 29.28
CA THR A 21 9.60 -10.25 28.42
C THR A 21 8.73 -8.98 28.47
N ILE A 22 9.37 -7.81 28.51
CA ILE A 22 8.69 -6.51 28.47
C ILE A 22 9.02 -5.79 27.18
N LEU A 23 7.99 -5.44 26.39
CA LEU A 23 8.08 -4.56 25.25
C LEU A 23 7.80 -3.11 25.67
N ALA A 24 8.80 -2.24 25.53
CA ALA A 24 8.65 -0.80 25.73
C ALA A 24 8.57 -0.08 24.38
N LYS A 25 7.46 0.60 24.11
CA LYS A 25 7.37 1.57 23.01
C LYS A 25 7.76 2.95 23.54
N VAL A 26 8.68 3.61 22.85
CA VAL A 26 9.26 4.87 23.32
C VAL A 26 9.28 5.92 22.20
N GLU A 27 9.17 7.18 22.60
CA GLU A 27 9.54 8.32 21.78
C GLU A 27 10.99 8.67 22.08
N GLN A 28 11.86 8.52 21.08
CA GLN A 28 13.29 8.74 21.23
C GLN A 28 13.68 10.14 20.78
N VAL A 29 14.39 10.86 21.64
CA VAL A 29 15.00 12.16 21.33
C VAL A 29 16.49 11.96 21.02
N GLY A 30 16.87 12.26 19.77
CA GLY A 30 18.26 12.12 19.32
C GLY A 30 18.72 10.68 19.11
N ALA A 31 20.03 10.49 19.06
CA ALA A 31 20.67 9.19 18.85
C ALA A 31 20.76 8.36 20.13
N ALA A 32 20.22 7.15 20.13
CA ALA A 32 20.36 6.24 21.28
C ALA A 32 21.76 5.57 21.35
N CYS A 33 22.41 5.40 20.20
CA CYS A 33 23.73 4.79 20.11
C CYS A 33 24.83 5.81 20.43
N HIS A 34 25.85 5.39 21.20
CA HIS A 34 27.03 6.20 21.50
C HIS A 34 27.86 6.59 20.29
N THR A 35 27.68 5.90 19.14
CA THR A 35 28.33 6.22 17.86
C THR A 35 27.57 7.26 17.03
N GLY A 36 26.49 7.84 17.56
CA GLY A 36 25.67 8.82 16.87
C GLY A 36 24.58 8.24 15.96
N ASN A 37 24.47 6.92 15.86
CA ASN A 37 23.40 6.27 15.10
C ASN A 37 22.09 6.26 15.90
N ARG A 38 20.96 6.26 15.18
CA ARG A 38 19.63 6.22 15.81
C ARG A 38 19.43 5.03 16.75
N THR A 39 20.04 3.88 16.43
CA THR A 39 20.00 2.63 17.19
C THR A 39 21.37 1.94 17.14
N CYS A 40 21.64 1.04 18.09
CA CYS A 40 22.82 0.19 18.06
C CYS A 40 22.71 -0.98 17.05
N PHE A 41 21.52 -1.27 16.55
CA PHE A 41 21.24 -2.37 15.62
C PHE A 41 21.38 -1.94 14.16
N PHE A 42 22.57 -1.46 13.76
CA PHE A 42 22.85 -1.00 12.40
C PHE A 42 23.87 -1.87 11.65
N LYS A 43 24.40 -2.94 12.26
CA LYS A 43 25.30 -3.91 11.63
C LYS A 43 24.56 -5.25 11.46
N PRO A 44 24.02 -5.55 10.29
CA PRO A 44 23.34 -6.82 10.08
C PRO A 44 24.36 -7.97 10.10
N LEU A 45 24.06 -9.04 10.83
CA LEU A 45 24.81 -10.30 10.78
C LEU A 45 24.41 -11.14 9.58
N MET A 46 23.14 -11.08 9.20
CA MET A 46 22.59 -11.73 8.02
C MET A 46 21.46 -10.88 7.49
N LYS A 47 21.45 -10.65 6.19
CA LYS A 47 20.34 -10.02 5.48
C LYS A 47 19.89 -10.97 4.37
N LYS A 48 18.67 -11.47 4.45
CA LYS A 48 18.01 -12.10 3.30
C LYS A 48 17.31 -11.02 2.51
N GLU A 49 17.38 -11.11 1.19
CA GLU A 49 16.49 -10.31 0.36
C GLU A 49 15.09 -10.95 0.44
N TYR A 50 14.14 -10.16 0.86
CA TYR A 50 12.73 -10.50 0.81
C TYR A 50 12.08 -9.60 -0.21
N ASP A 51 11.05 -10.09 -0.86
CA ASP A 51 10.09 -9.20 -1.48
C ASP A 51 9.33 -8.51 -0.34
N ASP A 52 9.72 -7.26 -0.05
CA ASP A 52 9.12 -6.44 1.01
C ASP A 52 7.74 -5.90 0.60
N THR A 53 7.27 -6.24 -0.61
CA THR A 53 5.98 -5.80 -1.10
C THR A 53 4.89 -6.48 -0.28
N ASN A 54 4.28 -5.74 0.63
CA ASN A 54 3.05 -6.21 1.25
C ASN A 54 1.91 -6.11 0.22
N PRO A 55 1.37 -7.25 -0.27
CA PRO A 55 0.33 -7.22 -1.29
C PRO A 55 -0.88 -6.38 -0.91
N LEU A 56 -1.19 -6.26 0.39
CA LEU A 56 -2.30 -5.45 0.87
C LEU A 56 -2.03 -3.94 0.75
N HIS A 57 -0.76 -3.53 0.80
CA HIS A 57 -0.38 -2.13 0.63
C HIS A 57 -0.35 -1.71 -0.85
N VAL A 58 -0.15 -2.63 -1.77
CA VAL A 58 -0.10 -2.30 -3.21
C VAL A 58 -1.39 -1.65 -3.67
N PHE A 59 -2.55 -2.16 -3.24
CA PHE A 59 -3.84 -1.58 -3.59
C PHE A 59 -3.98 -0.13 -3.12
N GLN A 60 -3.60 0.15 -1.87
CA GLN A 60 -3.66 1.51 -1.34
C GLN A 60 -2.67 2.42 -2.04
N ASN A 61 -1.43 1.97 -2.26
CA ASN A 61 -0.41 2.76 -2.93
C ASN A 61 -0.82 3.15 -4.36
N VAL A 62 -1.39 2.23 -5.13
CA VAL A 62 -1.88 2.51 -6.49
C VAL A 62 -3.07 3.46 -6.43
N TYR A 63 -4.00 3.26 -5.51
CA TYR A 63 -5.14 4.16 -5.31
C TYR A 63 -4.70 5.59 -4.98
N ASP A 64 -3.71 5.75 -4.09
CA ASP A 64 -3.16 7.06 -3.71
C ASP A 64 -2.48 7.75 -4.89
N VAL A 65 -1.74 7.00 -5.72
CA VAL A 65 -1.15 7.54 -6.97
C VAL A 65 -2.22 8.00 -7.94
N ILE A 66 -3.31 7.24 -8.11
CA ILE A 66 -4.42 7.61 -8.98
C ILE A 66 -5.11 8.88 -8.47
N THR A 67 -5.32 8.98 -7.15
CA THR A 67 -5.88 10.17 -6.48
C THR A 67 -4.99 11.38 -6.70
N ASP A 68 -3.69 11.24 -6.48
CA ASP A 68 -2.72 12.31 -6.75
C ASP A 68 -2.75 12.76 -8.22
N ARG A 69 -2.89 11.84 -9.18
CA ARG A 69 -3.02 12.20 -10.61
C ARG A 69 -4.30 12.96 -10.94
N LYS A 70 -5.37 12.76 -10.19
CA LYS A 70 -6.60 13.53 -10.35
C LYS A 70 -6.45 14.94 -9.79
N GLU A 71 -5.80 15.10 -8.63
CA GLU A 71 -5.59 16.37 -7.95
C GLU A 71 -4.45 17.20 -8.59
N HIS A 72 -3.38 16.52 -9.02
CA HIS A 72 -2.17 17.10 -9.60
C HIS A 72 -1.90 16.49 -11.00
N PRO A 73 -2.61 16.92 -12.03
CA PRO A 73 -2.47 16.36 -13.38
C PRO A 73 -1.02 16.46 -13.90
N LYS A 74 -0.57 15.36 -14.54
CA LYS A 74 0.76 15.26 -15.15
C LYS A 74 0.61 15.04 -16.66
N GLU A 75 1.31 15.83 -17.45
CA GLU A 75 1.35 15.70 -18.90
C GLU A 75 1.79 14.30 -19.33
N GLY A 76 1.12 13.72 -20.31
CA GLY A 76 1.38 12.38 -20.82
C GLY A 76 0.89 11.24 -19.92
N SER A 77 0.22 11.51 -18.80
CA SER A 77 -0.32 10.50 -17.91
C SER A 77 -1.58 9.84 -18.50
N TYR A 78 -1.55 8.50 -18.61
CA TYR A 78 -2.72 7.72 -19.00
C TYR A 78 -3.88 7.86 -17.99
N THR A 79 -3.58 7.95 -16.70
CA THR A 79 -4.59 8.18 -15.66
C THR A 79 -5.32 9.50 -15.89
N ASN A 80 -4.58 10.57 -16.18
CA ASN A 80 -5.18 11.87 -16.50
C ASN A 80 -6.01 11.83 -17.78
N TYR A 81 -5.54 11.13 -18.81
CA TYR A 81 -6.33 10.91 -20.03
C TYR A 81 -7.70 10.26 -19.72
N LEU A 82 -7.76 9.28 -18.81
CA LEU A 82 -9.03 8.66 -18.41
C LEU A 82 -9.96 9.65 -17.73
N PHE A 83 -9.46 10.45 -16.78
CA PHE A 83 -10.25 11.48 -16.13
C PHE A 83 -10.72 12.57 -17.10
N ASP A 84 -9.85 13.03 -18.01
CA ASP A 84 -10.18 14.02 -19.02
C ASP A 84 -11.28 13.53 -20.00
N LYS A 85 -11.27 12.25 -20.35
CA LYS A 85 -12.31 11.63 -21.18
C LYS A 85 -13.61 11.33 -20.42
N GLY A 86 -13.55 11.37 -19.11
CA GLY A 86 -14.70 11.26 -18.21
C GLY A 86 -15.22 9.85 -18.01
N ILE A 87 -16.33 9.79 -17.28
CA ILE A 87 -16.91 8.55 -16.75
C ILE A 87 -17.19 7.49 -17.81
N ASP A 88 -17.68 7.86 -18.99
CA ASP A 88 -18.01 6.90 -20.05
C ASP A 88 -16.78 6.16 -20.56
N LYS A 89 -15.63 6.84 -20.66
CA LYS A 89 -14.36 6.21 -21.02
C LYS A 89 -13.86 5.27 -19.94
N ILE A 90 -13.98 5.66 -18.67
CA ILE A 90 -13.61 4.83 -17.53
C ILE A 90 -14.45 3.56 -17.51
N LEU A 91 -15.79 3.69 -17.61
CA LEU A 91 -16.71 2.55 -17.63
C LEU A 91 -16.47 1.64 -18.82
N LYS A 92 -16.18 2.20 -20.00
CA LYS A 92 -15.81 1.42 -21.17
C LYS A 92 -14.60 0.53 -20.88
N LYS A 93 -13.53 1.08 -20.26
CA LYS A 93 -12.34 0.32 -19.90
C LYS A 93 -12.63 -0.77 -18.87
N VAL A 94 -13.40 -0.47 -17.83
CA VAL A 94 -13.81 -1.51 -16.85
C VAL A 94 -14.54 -2.67 -17.54
N GLY A 95 -15.44 -2.39 -18.49
CA GLY A 95 -16.15 -3.42 -19.23
C GLY A 95 -15.25 -4.22 -20.19
N GLU A 96 -14.29 -3.57 -20.85
CA GLU A 96 -13.28 -4.21 -21.71
C GLU A 96 -12.46 -5.21 -20.89
N GLU A 97 -11.81 -4.77 -19.79
CA GLU A 97 -10.98 -5.62 -18.94
C GLU A 97 -11.77 -6.78 -18.31
N CYS A 98 -13.01 -6.54 -17.92
CA CYS A 98 -13.88 -7.60 -17.42
C CYS A 98 -14.12 -8.70 -18.48
N THR A 99 -14.27 -8.31 -19.74
CA THR A 99 -14.44 -9.25 -20.86
C THR A 99 -13.14 -10.00 -21.16
N GLU A 100 -12.01 -9.32 -21.11
CA GLU A 100 -10.68 -9.89 -21.33
C GLU A 100 -10.32 -10.92 -20.25
N ILE A 101 -10.69 -10.69 -18.98
CA ILE A 101 -10.59 -11.71 -17.91
C ILE A 101 -11.37 -12.98 -18.28
N VAL A 102 -12.61 -12.86 -18.81
CA VAL A 102 -13.44 -14.01 -19.18
C VAL A 102 -12.79 -14.82 -20.32
N ILE A 103 -12.17 -14.13 -21.26
CA ILE A 103 -11.45 -14.76 -22.39
C ILE A 103 -10.18 -15.44 -21.89
N ALA A 104 -9.35 -14.72 -21.15
CA ALA A 104 -8.07 -15.20 -20.61
C ALA A 104 -8.26 -16.41 -19.67
N ALA A 105 -9.37 -16.44 -18.91
CA ALA A 105 -9.70 -17.57 -18.03
C ALA A 105 -9.93 -18.91 -18.76
N LYS A 106 -10.13 -18.88 -20.09
CA LYS A 106 -10.24 -20.08 -20.92
C LYS A 106 -8.89 -20.61 -21.39
N ASN A 107 -7.85 -19.81 -21.29
CA ASN A 107 -6.50 -20.19 -21.70
C ASN A 107 -5.80 -20.95 -20.57
N PRO A 108 -4.94 -21.93 -20.87
CA PRO A 108 -4.19 -22.66 -19.87
C PRO A 108 -3.07 -21.82 -19.24
N ASP A 109 -2.65 -20.71 -19.87
CA ASP A 109 -1.61 -19.82 -19.38
C ASP A 109 -2.15 -18.84 -18.35
N LYS A 110 -1.69 -19.00 -17.10
CA LYS A 110 -2.07 -18.12 -15.99
C LYS A 110 -1.47 -16.70 -16.09
N GLU A 111 -0.49 -16.48 -16.96
CA GLU A 111 0.13 -15.16 -17.09
C GLU A 111 -0.84 -14.16 -17.73
N GLU A 112 -1.56 -14.59 -18.76
CA GLU A 112 -2.56 -13.74 -19.41
C GLU A 112 -3.66 -13.29 -18.44
N ILE A 113 -4.28 -14.21 -17.72
CA ILE A 113 -5.33 -13.84 -16.75
C ILE A 113 -4.81 -12.96 -15.62
N LYS A 114 -3.53 -13.11 -15.23
CA LYS A 114 -2.89 -12.23 -14.25
C LYS A 114 -2.82 -10.78 -14.75
N TYR A 115 -2.48 -10.56 -16.01
CA TYR A 115 -2.45 -9.23 -16.62
C TYR A 115 -3.84 -8.61 -16.66
N GLU A 116 -4.82 -9.34 -17.17
CA GLU A 116 -6.20 -8.82 -17.28
C GLU A 116 -6.83 -8.49 -15.93
N ILE A 117 -6.60 -9.32 -14.91
CA ILE A 117 -7.03 -9.00 -13.53
C ILE A 117 -6.34 -7.75 -13.01
N SER A 118 -5.06 -7.56 -13.30
CA SER A 118 -4.32 -6.36 -12.86
C SER A 118 -4.85 -5.09 -13.52
N ASP A 119 -5.14 -5.14 -14.81
CA ASP A 119 -5.69 -4.03 -15.58
C ASP A 119 -7.13 -3.71 -15.14
N PHE A 120 -7.93 -4.73 -14.89
CA PHE A 120 -9.26 -4.56 -14.30
C PHE A 120 -9.21 -3.86 -12.95
N LEU A 121 -8.34 -4.31 -12.04
CA LEU A 121 -8.17 -3.69 -10.71
C LEU A 121 -7.71 -2.23 -10.82
N TYR A 122 -6.81 -1.94 -11.76
CA TYR A 122 -6.37 -0.57 -12.01
C TYR A 122 -7.53 0.33 -12.48
N HIS A 123 -8.29 -0.09 -13.49
CA HIS A 123 -9.41 0.69 -14.01
C HIS A 123 -10.56 0.79 -12.99
N MET A 124 -10.76 -0.23 -12.15
CA MET A 124 -11.68 -0.16 -11.00
C MET A 124 -11.23 0.91 -9.99
N MET A 125 -9.94 1.01 -9.68
CA MET A 125 -9.44 2.06 -8.80
C MET A 125 -9.62 3.46 -9.40
N VAL A 126 -9.44 3.62 -10.71
CA VAL A 126 -9.76 4.89 -11.40
C VAL A 126 -11.25 5.25 -11.26
N LEU A 127 -12.13 4.27 -11.42
CA LEU A 127 -13.57 4.45 -11.20
C LEU A 127 -13.88 4.79 -9.75
N MET A 128 -13.25 4.12 -8.78
CA MET A 128 -13.41 4.41 -7.36
C MET A 128 -13.04 5.85 -7.03
N VAL A 129 -11.88 6.33 -7.51
CA VAL A 129 -11.43 7.72 -7.33
C VAL A 129 -12.41 8.69 -8.01
N GLU A 130 -12.91 8.37 -9.21
CA GLU A 130 -13.90 9.21 -9.90
C GLU A 130 -15.20 9.34 -9.13
N LYS A 131 -15.62 8.26 -8.44
CA LYS A 131 -16.85 8.22 -7.64
C LYS A 131 -16.65 8.58 -6.17
N GLY A 132 -15.42 8.82 -5.71
CA GLY A 132 -15.11 9.11 -4.32
C GLY A 132 -15.33 7.91 -3.38
N VAL A 133 -15.10 6.69 -3.86
CA VAL A 133 -15.25 5.45 -3.09
C VAL A 133 -13.89 4.95 -2.64
N SER A 134 -13.70 4.73 -1.35
CA SER A 134 -12.44 4.27 -0.76
C SER A 134 -12.35 2.74 -0.64
N TRP A 135 -11.12 2.23 -0.48
CA TRP A 135 -10.90 0.82 -0.15
C TRP A 135 -11.53 0.44 1.20
N GLU A 136 -11.56 1.35 2.15
CA GLU A 136 -12.20 1.11 3.45
C GLU A 136 -13.69 0.82 3.29
N GLU A 137 -14.39 1.57 2.45
CA GLU A 137 -15.80 1.37 2.18
C GLU A 137 -16.06 0.04 1.48
N ILE A 138 -15.25 -0.30 0.45
CA ILE A 138 -15.35 -1.57 -0.28
C ILE A 138 -15.08 -2.76 0.64
N THR A 139 -14.01 -2.72 1.42
CA THR A 139 -13.65 -3.83 2.32
C THR A 139 -14.64 -4.00 3.46
N ARG A 140 -15.21 -2.90 3.98
CA ARG A 140 -16.29 -2.94 4.98
C ARG A 140 -17.54 -3.62 4.43
N GLU A 141 -17.89 -3.37 3.17
CA GLU A 141 -19.04 -4.03 2.53
C GLU A 141 -18.75 -5.50 2.23
N LEU A 142 -17.55 -5.80 1.76
CA LEU A 142 -17.12 -7.17 1.48
C LEU A 142 -17.11 -8.03 2.76
N ALA A 143 -16.70 -7.47 3.90
CA ALA A 143 -16.65 -8.16 5.20
C ALA A 143 -18.03 -8.57 5.75
N LYS A 144 -19.11 -8.06 5.18
CA LYS A 144 -20.49 -8.44 5.56
C LYS A 144 -20.99 -9.71 4.83
N ARG A 145 -20.21 -10.23 3.86
CA ARG A 145 -20.56 -11.42 3.05
C ARG A 145 -19.96 -12.69 3.62
#